data_4386a5430dfd3584d19b7c19dab15b35
#
_entry.id   4386a5430dfd3584d19b7c19dab15b35
#
_cell.length_a   1.000
_cell.length_b   1.000
_cell.length_c   1.000
_cell.angle_alpha   90.00
_cell.angle_beta   90.00
_cell.angle_gamma   90.00
#
_symmetry.space_group_name_H-M   'P 1'
#
loop_
_entity.id
_entity.type
_entity.pdbx_description
1 polymer ?
#
loop_
_entity_poly.entity_id
_entity_poly.type
_entity_poly.pdbx_seq_one_letter_code
_entity_poly.pdbx_strand_id
1 'polypeptide(L)'
;MQKILIVGAGDVARRILPLLVGRYRVFALVRNPDHAATWRAAGAVPLLADLDDRPSLNRLAGVADLILHLAPPPNGGETDSRTRWLLAALRKGKSLPWRLIYVSTTGVYGDCRGACIDETRSPAPATARGRRRLDAEKRLRAAGCGGRIAVSLLRAPGIYAADRLPVDRLRAGLPALEAGDDVYTNHIHADDLARACVAALRRGRPNRAYNVVDDSAMKMGDYFDLVADARGLPRPPRLPRQELAAALSPLQWSFMGESRRIGNRRLKTELKLPLRYPTVAAGLQDAQERTA
;
A
#
# COMPACT_ATOMS: atom_id res chain seq x y z
N MET A 1 -10.36 26.50 -0.54
CA MET A 1 -10.28 25.08 -0.14
C MET A 1 -9.25 24.40 -1.02
N GLN A 2 -8.22 23.75 -0.44
CA GLN A 2 -7.20 23.04 -1.21
C GLN A 2 -7.81 21.85 -1.97
N LYS A 3 -7.27 21.57 -3.15
CA LYS A 3 -7.70 20.49 -4.02
C LYS A 3 -6.78 19.30 -3.88
N ILE A 4 -7.33 18.11 -3.70
CA ILE A 4 -6.57 16.87 -3.63
C ILE A 4 -7.05 15.88 -4.69
N LEU A 5 -6.11 15.26 -5.41
CA LEU A 5 -6.40 14.20 -6.38
C LEU A 5 -5.97 12.86 -5.79
N ILE A 6 -6.92 11.93 -5.71
CA ILE A 6 -6.67 10.53 -5.40
C ILE A 6 -6.51 9.77 -6.72
N VAL A 7 -5.34 9.20 -6.94
CA VAL A 7 -5.00 8.35 -8.09
C VAL A 7 -5.00 6.90 -7.64
N GLY A 8 -5.99 6.13 -8.08
CA GLY A 8 -6.23 4.77 -7.61
C GLY A 8 -7.40 4.68 -6.63
N ALA A 9 -8.62 4.72 -7.18
CA ALA A 9 -9.89 4.73 -6.47
C ALA A 9 -10.30 3.32 -5.96
N GLY A 10 -9.43 2.66 -5.21
CA GLY A 10 -9.65 1.35 -4.59
C GLY A 10 -10.09 1.43 -3.12
N ASP A 11 -9.94 0.31 -2.40
CA ASP A 11 -10.35 0.16 -1.00
C ASP A 11 -9.67 1.18 -0.07
N VAL A 12 -8.35 1.30 -0.11
CA VAL A 12 -7.61 2.28 0.72
C VAL A 12 -8.10 3.71 0.44
N ALA A 13 -8.40 4.04 -0.81
CA ALA A 13 -8.93 5.35 -1.18
C ALA A 13 -10.32 5.61 -0.55
N ARG A 14 -11.19 4.60 -0.49
CA ARG A 14 -12.51 4.70 0.17
C ARG A 14 -12.35 4.97 1.67
N ARG A 15 -11.37 4.36 2.33
CA ARG A 15 -11.07 4.59 3.76
C ARG A 15 -10.44 5.97 4.01
N ILE A 16 -9.71 6.50 3.03
CA ILE A 16 -9.13 7.86 3.10
C ILE A 16 -10.19 8.95 2.93
N LEU A 17 -11.16 8.72 2.04
CA LEU A 17 -12.11 9.77 1.62
C LEU A 17 -12.85 10.45 2.78
N PRO A 18 -13.41 9.74 3.78
CA PRO A 18 -14.06 10.38 4.94
C PRO A 18 -13.11 11.26 5.77
N LEU A 19 -11.81 10.98 5.74
CA LEU A 19 -10.80 11.76 6.46
C LEU A 19 -10.44 13.08 5.74
N LEU A 20 -10.83 13.22 4.47
CA LEU A 20 -10.51 14.37 3.62
C LEU A 20 -11.72 15.27 3.35
N VAL A 21 -12.92 14.67 3.21
CA VAL A 21 -14.15 15.41 2.93
C VAL A 21 -14.41 16.45 4.04
N GLY A 22 -14.90 17.62 3.65
CA GLY A 22 -15.08 18.77 4.55
C GLY A 22 -13.82 19.64 4.74
N ARG A 23 -12.62 19.10 4.47
CA ARG A 23 -11.33 19.85 4.58
C ARG A 23 -10.71 20.16 3.21
N TYR A 24 -10.95 19.29 2.23
CA TYR A 24 -10.39 19.36 0.89
C TYR A 24 -11.51 19.20 -0.15
N ARG A 25 -11.32 19.83 -1.31
CA ARG A 25 -12.07 19.45 -2.50
C ARG A 25 -11.41 18.22 -3.09
N VAL A 26 -12.04 17.06 -2.93
CA VAL A 26 -11.45 15.76 -3.32
C VAL A 26 -11.86 15.41 -4.75
N PHE A 27 -10.87 15.15 -5.59
CA PHE A 27 -11.02 14.54 -6.92
C PHE A 27 -10.56 13.09 -6.82
N ALA A 28 -11.29 12.16 -7.45
CA ALA A 28 -10.91 10.75 -7.52
C ALA A 28 -10.77 10.33 -8.97
N LEU A 29 -9.60 9.82 -9.36
CA LEU A 29 -9.40 9.22 -10.67
C LEU A 29 -10.08 7.86 -10.70
N VAL A 30 -11.12 7.75 -11.50
CA VAL A 30 -11.99 6.58 -11.63
C VAL A 30 -11.89 6.05 -13.05
N ARG A 31 -11.55 4.76 -13.19
CA ARG A 31 -11.43 4.12 -14.50
C ARG A 31 -12.79 3.68 -15.04
N ASN A 32 -13.58 3.00 -14.20
CA ASN A 32 -14.91 2.52 -14.61
C ASN A 32 -15.97 3.60 -14.32
N PRO A 33 -16.72 4.08 -15.35
CA PRO A 33 -17.79 5.05 -15.18
C PRO A 33 -18.86 4.65 -14.14
N ASP A 34 -19.17 3.36 -14.02
CA ASP A 34 -20.18 2.84 -13.08
C ASP A 34 -19.86 3.18 -11.62
N HIS A 35 -18.59 3.32 -11.29
CA HIS A 35 -18.16 3.73 -9.96
C HIS A 35 -18.27 5.24 -9.70
N ALA A 36 -18.51 6.07 -10.73
CA ALA A 36 -18.53 7.52 -10.58
C ALA A 36 -19.64 8.01 -9.65
N ALA A 37 -20.82 7.40 -9.72
CA ALA A 37 -21.95 7.74 -8.85
C ALA A 37 -21.60 7.50 -7.37
N THR A 38 -20.99 6.36 -7.03
CA THR A 38 -20.58 6.00 -5.67
C THR A 38 -19.57 7.02 -5.10
N TRP A 39 -18.57 7.44 -5.90
CA TRP A 39 -17.59 8.45 -5.48
C TRP A 39 -18.21 9.81 -5.28
N ARG A 40 -19.19 10.19 -6.13
CA ARG A 40 -19.91 11.45 -6.01
C ARG A 40 -20.78 11.48 -4.76
N ALA A 41 -21.52 10.41 -4.49
CA ALA A 41 -22.35 10.27 -3.29
C ALA A 41 -21.50 10.32 -2.00
N ALA A 42 -20.27 9.82 -2.05
CA ALA A 42 -19.32 9.87 -0.93
C ALA A 42 -18.59 11.24 -0.79
N GLY A 43 -18.91 12.24 -1.62
CA GLY A 43 -18.39 13.62 -1.51
C GLY A 43 -17.13 13.90 -2.33
N ALA A 44 -16.75 13.03 -3.26
CA ALA A 44 -15.64 13.28 -4.18
C ALA A 44 -16.14 13.66 -5.59
N VAL A 45 -15.33 14.39 -6.33
CA VAL A 45 -15.55 14.68 -7.76
C VAL A 45 -14.84 13.60 -8.59
N PRO A 46 -15.57 12.66 -9.23
CA PRO A 46 -14.94 11.64 -10.05
C PRO A 46 -14.37 12.26 -11.35
N LEU A 47 -13.14 11.90 -11.68
CA LEU A 47 -12.48 12.21 -12.95
C LEU A 47 -12.28 10.90 -13.71
N LEU A 48 -12.98 10.75 -14.82
CA LEU A 48 -12.86 9.55 -15.66
C LEU A 48 -11.56 9.60 -16.45
N ALA A 49 -10.62 8.72 -16.08
CA ALA A 49 -9.36 8.53 -16.80
C ALA A 49 -8.75 7.17 -16.43
N ASP A 50 -7.94 6.62 -17.33
CA ASP A 50 -7.19 5.39 -17.11
C ASP A 50 -5.68 5.67 -17.14
N LEU A 51 -4.94 5.15 -16.16
CA LEU A 51 -3.48 5.26 -16.12
C LEU A 51 -2.81 4.50 -17.26
N ASP A 52 -3.50 3.57 -17.90
CA ASP A 52 -3.03 2.83 -19.07
C ASP A 52 -3.46 3.51 -20.40
N ASP A 53 -4.34 4.53 -20.35
CA ASP A 53 -4.72 5.39 -21.47
C ASP A 53 -4.12 6.79 -21.30
N ARG A 54 -2.95 7.01 -21.89
CA ARG A 54 -2.20 8.27 -21.78
C ARG A 54 -2.98 9.51 -22.21
N PRO A 55 -3.75 9.53 -23.31
CA PRO A 55 -4.58 10.68 -23.68
C PRO A 55 -5.59 11.11 -22.61
N SER A 56 -6.24 10.14 -21.93
CA SER A 56 -7.23 10.42 -20.90
C SER A 56 -6.65 11.19 -19.70
N LEU A 57 -5.34 11.08 -19.45
CA LEU A 57 -4.66 11.73 -18.34
C LEU A 57 -4.46 13.24 -18.53
N ASN A 58 -4.65 13.79 -19.74
CA ASN A 58 -4.46 15.22 -20.00
C ASN A 58 -5.35 16.11 -19.12
N ARG A 59 -6.53 15.62 -18.72
CA ARG A 59 -7.46 16.31 -17.82
C ARG A 59 -6.95 16.45 -16.37
N LEU A 60 -5.86 15.79 -16.01
CA LEU A 60 -5.28 15.87 -14.66
C LEU A 60 -4.34 17.08 -14.51
N ALA A 61 -3.98 17.76 -15.59
CA ALA A 61 -3.08 18.89 -15.60
C ALA A 61 -3.67 20.06 -14.81
N GLY A 62 -3.00 20.51 -13.74
CA GLY A 62 -3.41 21.66 -12.92
C GLY A 62 -4.67 21.45 -12.06
N VAL A 63 -5.19 20.21 -11.96
CA VAL A 63 -6.44 19.91 -11.25
C VAL A 63 -6.29 20.04 -9.74
N ALA A 64 -5.14 19.66 -9.18
CA ALA A 64 -4.99 19.54 -7.73
C ALA A 64 -3.66 20.08 -7.22
N ASP A 65 -3.71 20.55 -5.97
CA ASP A 65 -2.57 21.06 -5.20
C ASP A 65 -1.79 19.92 -4.54
N LEU A 66 -2.52 18.83 -4.19
CA LEU A 66 -2.04 17.66 -3.46
C LEU A 66 -2.40 16.38 -4.22
N ILE A 67 -1.52 15.39 -4.19
CA ILE A 67 -1.79 14.08 -4.81
C ILE A 67 -1.57 12.94 -3.82
N LEU A 68 -2.54 12.02 -3.79
CA LEU A 68 -2.41 10.70 -3.21
C LEU A 68 -2.34 9.67 -4.35
N HIS A 69 -1.16 9.15 -4.62
CA HIS A 69 -0.96 8.12 -5.63
C HIS A 69 -0.97 6.73 -4.98
N LEU A 70 -2.12 6.05 -5.06
CA LEU A 70 -2.41 4.76 -4.45
C LEU A 70 -2.45 3.63 -5.49
N ALA A 71 -2.50 3.99 -6.79
CA ALA A 71 -2.62 3.00 -7.85
C ALA A 71 -1.37 2.09 -7.91
N PRO A 72 -1.58 0.78 -8.15
CA PRO A 72 -0.46 -0.13 -8.39
C PRO A 72 0.17 0.14 -9.76
N PRO A 73 1.45 -0.22 -9.95
CA PRO A 73 2.06 -0.32 -11.27
C PRO A 73 1.28 -1.28 -12.20
N PRO A 74 1.54 -1.27 -13.51
CA PRO A 74 0.97 -2.25 -14.43
C PRO A 74 1.39 -3.68 -14.04
N ASN A 75 0.64 -4.68 -14.47
CA ASN A 75 0.91 -6.08 -14.12
C ASN A 75 2.12 -6.66 -14.86
N GLY A 76 2.47 -6.13 -16.02
CA GLY A 76 3.58 -6.59 -16.87
C GLY A 76 4.79 -5.67 -16.89
N GLY A 77 5.92 -6.17 -17.39
CA GLY A 77 7.16 -5.41 -17.54
C GLY A 77 7.95 -5.20 -16.25
N GLU A 78 9.05 -4.46 -16.35
CA GLU A 78 9.99 -4.19 -15.26
C GLU A 78 9.87 -2.75 -14.71
N THR A 79 9.16 -1.86 -15.41
CA THR A 79 9.05 -0.44 -15.09
C THR A 79 7.60 -0.01 -14.85
N ASP A 80 7.40 1.09 -14.15
CA ASP A 80 6.08 1.67 -13.91
C ASP A 80 5.75 2.75 -14.96
N SER A 81 5.06 2.33 -16.02
CA SER A 81 4.54 3.24 -17.06
C SER A 81 3.46 4.18 -16.51
N ARG A 82 2.63 3.71 -15.58
CA ARG A 82 1.52 4.49 -15.01
C ARG A 82 2.02 5.71 -14.26
N THR A 83 3.00 5.56 -13.36
CA THR A 83 3.63 6.69 -12.66
C THR A 83 4.34 7.61 -13.64
N ARG A 84 5.03 7.08 -14.67
CA ARG A 84 5.67 7.90 -15.71
C ARG A 84 4.65 8.77 -16.45
N TRP A 85 3.53 8.21 -16.88
CA TRP A 85 2.49 8.95 -17.62
C TRP A 85 1.74 9.94 -16.73
N LEU A 86 1.46 9.56 -15.48
CA LEU A 86 0.89 10.49 -14.49
C LEU A 86 1.78 11.73 -14.32
N LEU A 87 3.07 11.54 -14.07
CA LEU A 87 4.02 12.66 -13.92
C LEU A 87 4.10 13.52 -15.19
N ALA A 88 4.08 12.89 -16.37
CA ALA A 88 4.06 13.62 -17.64
C ALA A 88 2.80 14.45 -17.82
N ALA A 89 1.64 13.92 -17.44
CA ALA A 89 0.36 14.66 -17.50
C ALA A 89 0.34 15.83 -16.52
N LEU A 90 0.79 15.65 -15.29
CA LEU A 90 0.84 16.71 -14.28
C LEU A 90 1.73 17.89 -14.71
N ARG A 91 2.85 17.61 -15.40
CA ARG A 91 3.77 18.63 -15.92
C ARG A 91 3.20 19.50 -17.03
N LYS A 92 2.08 19.12 -17.67
CA LYS A 92 1.39 19.93 -18.69
C LYS A 92 0.57 21.07 -18.08
N GLY A 93 0.30 21.01 -16.78
CA GLY A 93 -0.48 22.05 -16.10
C GLY A 93 0.31 23.34 -15.89
N LYS A 94 -0.37 24.47 -15.85
CA LYS A 94 0.22 25.77 -15.48
C LYS A 94 0.70 25.78 -14.01
N SER A 95 0.09 24.96 -13.15
CA SER A 95 0.49 24.74 -11.75
C SER A 95 0.81 23.27 -11.53
N LEU A 96 1.87 23.02 -10.77
CA LEU A 96 2.22 21.68 -10.29
C LEU A 96 1.63 21.45 -8.90
N PRO A 97 1.30 20.20 -8.55
CA PRO A 97 1.03 19.87 -7.15
C PRO A 97 2.28 20.15 -6.32
N TRP A 98 2.11 20.80 -5.18
CA TRP A 98 3.27 21.06 -4.31
C TRP A 98 3.60 19.87 -3.42
N ARG A 99 2.68 18.87 -3.29
CA ARG A 99 2.92 17.64 -2.52
C ARG A 99 2.33 16.41 -3.21
N LEU A 100 3.10 15.33 -3.17
CA LEU A 100 2.69 14.01 -3.67
C LEU A 100 3.05 12.94 -2.66
N ILE A 101 2.05 12.15 -2.25
CA ILE A 101 2.23 10.96 -1.42
C ILE A 101 2.04 9.73 -2.30
N TYR A 102 3.00 8.82 -2.28
CA TYR A 102 2.93 7.55 -3.01
C TYR A 102 2.90 6.37 -2.06
N VAL A 103 1.91 5.51 -2.21
CA VAL A 103 1.88 4.23 -1.51
C VAL A 103 2.67 3.20 -2.30
N SER A 104 3.89 2.94 -1.83
CA SER A 104 4.80 1.91 -2.32
C SER A 104 4.59 0.59 -1.57
N THR A 105 5.55 -0.29 -1.60
CA THR A 105 5.53 -1.57 -0.89
C THR A 105 6.82 -1.83 -0.15
N THR A 106 6.76 -2.55 0.98
CA THR A 106 7.94 -3.11 1.65
C THR A 106 8.67 -4.16 0.82
N GLY A 107 8.01 -4.73 -0.21
CA GLY A 107 8.63 -5.64 -1.17
C GLY A 107 9.79 -5.03 -1.98
N VAL A 108 9.99 -3.70 -1.95
CA VAL A 108 11.18 -3.07 -2.55
C VAL A 108 12.48 -3.45 -1.85
N TYR A 109 12.43 -3.90 -0.59
CA TYR A 109 13.62 -4.33 0.15
C TYR A 109 14.16 -5.70 -0.29
N GLY A 110 13.30 -6.54 -0.89
CA GLY A 110 13.63 -7.94 -1.17
C GLY A 110 13.75 -8.78 0.09
N ASP A 111 14.37 -9.95 -0.02
CA ASP A 111 14.66 -10.79 1.13
C ASP A 111 15.78 -10.20 1.99
N CYS A 112 15.56 -10.14 3.29
CA CYS A 112 16.53 -9.67 4.27
C CYS A 112 16.95 -10.77 5.25
N ARG A 113 16.60 -12.03 4.99
CA ARG A 113 16.92 -13.21 5.81
C ARG A 113 16.51 -13.01 7.27
N GLY A 114 15.34 -12.43 7.51
CA GLY A 114 14.83 -12.16 8.85
C GLY A 114 15.51 -11.01 9.61
N ALA A 115 16.41 -10.26 8.98
CA ALA A 115 17.05 -9.12 9.64
C ALA A 115 16.04 -8.02 10.01
N CYS A 116 16.33 -7.31 11.12
CA CYS A 116 15.64 -6.08 11.46
C CYS A 116 16.15 -4.95 10.58
N ILE A 117 15.25 -4.28 9.86
CA ILE A 117 15.58 -3.20 8.93
C ILE A 117 14.71 -1.98 9.14
N ASP A 118 15.19 -0.85 8.69
CA ASP A 118 14.44 0.40 8.61
C ASP A 118 14.54 1.03 7.20
N GLU A 119 14.09 2.27 7.06
CA GLU A 119 14.08 2.98 5.78
C GLU A 119 15.46 3.36 5.25
N THR A 120 16.52 3.17 6.01
CA THR A 120 17.93 3.39 5.55
C THR A 120 18.44 2.20 4.75
N ARG A 121 17.82 1.03 4.89
CA ARG A 121 18.14 -0.15 4.08
C ARG A 121 17.94 0.13 2.59
N SER A 122 18.97 -0.09 1.79
CA SER A 122 18.91 0.05 0.34
C SER A 122 17.90 -0.95 -0.26
N PRO A 123 17.00 -0.50 -1.16
CA PRO A 123 16.10 -1.40 -1.87
C PRO A 123 16.83 -2.38 -2.79
N ALA A 124 16.46 -3.66 -2.72
CA ALA A 124 17.00 -4.75 -3.55
C ALA A 124 15.91 -5.76 -3.93
N PRO A 125 14.85 -5.34 -4.69
CA PRO A 125 13.71 -6.20 -4.97
C PRO A 125 14.08 -7.36 -5.91
N ALA A 126 13.74 -8.58 -5.53
CA ALA A 126 13.93 -9.77 -6.36
C ALA A 126 12.77 -9.99 -7.35
N THR A 127 11.55 -9.53 -7.01
CA THR A 127 10.36 -9.75 -7.83
C THR A 127 10.13 -8.62 -8.84
N ALA A 128 9.57 -8.94 -10.02
CA ALA A 128 9.19 -7.94 -11.03
C ALA A 128 8.23 -6.87 -10.45
N ARG A 129 7.30 -7.28 -9.58
CA ARG A 129 6.41 -6.38 -8.87
C ARG A 129 7.19 -5.39 -7.96
N GLY A 130 8.18 -5.87 -7.24
CA GLY A 130 9.06 -5.05 -6.40
C GLY A 130 9.90 -4.08 -7.25
N ARG A 131 10.44 -4.56 -8.40
CA ARG A 131 11.21 -3.72 -9.34
C ARG A 131 10.38 -2.59 -9.92
N ARG A 132 9.14 -2.86 -10.35
CA ARG A 132 8.22 -1.80 -10.82
C ARG A 132 7.92 -0.76 -9.74
N ARG A 133 7.70 -1.19 -8.50
CA ARG A 133 7.50 -0.24 -7.38
C ARG A 133 8.74 0.61 -7.11
N LEU A 134 9.93 0.00 -7.19
CA LEU A 134 11.18 0.74 -7.04
C LEU A 134 11.41 1.74 -8.20
N ASP A 135 11.05 1.38 -9.44
CA ASP A 135 11.09 2.30 -10.58
C ASP A 135 10.17 3.51 -10.33
N ALA A 136 8.94 3.28 -9.84
CA ALA A 136 8.04 4.37 -9.44
C ALA A 136 8.66 5.27 -8.36
N GLU A 137 9.25 4.69 -7.30
CA GLU A 137 9.93 5.47 -6.25
C GLU A 137 11.06 6.34 -6.83
N LYS A 138 11.90 5.78 -7.72
CA LYS A 138 12.99 6.52 -8.39
C LYS A 138 12.47 7.69 -9.21
N ARG A 139 11.42 7.48 -10.02
CA ARG A 139 10.80 8.53 -10.84
C ARG A 139 10.20 9.66 -10.00
N LEU A 140 9.52 9.29 -8.92
CA LEU A 140 8.91 10.25 -8.00
C LEU A 140 9.96 11.05 -7.23
N ARG A 141 11.03 10.40 -6.76
CA ARG A 141 12.18 11.10 -6.14
C ARG A 141 12.83 12.09 -7.12
N ALA A 142 13.04 11.67 -8.37
CA ALA A 142 13.56 12.55 -9.41
C ALA A 142 12.63 13.75 -9.69
N ALA A 143 11.30 13.54 -9.65
CA ALA A 143 10.34 14.63 -9.78
C ALA A 143 10.35 15.57 -8.57
N GLY A 144 10.70 15.08 -7.37
CA GLY A 144 10.87 15.86 -6.15
C GLY A 144 12.22 16.57 -6.03
N CYS A 145 13.23 16.20 -6.85
CA CYS A 145 14.49 16.91 -6.93
C CYS A 145 14.26 18.33 -7.46
N GLY A 146 14.88 19.33 -6.86
CA GLY A 146 14.65 20.74 -7.19
C GLY A 146 13.51 21.41 -6.43
N GLY A 147 12.88 20.70 -5.48
CA GLY A 147 11.96 21.28 -4.48
C GLY A 147 10.59 21.69 -4.97
N ARG A 148 10.25 21.48 -6.25
CA ARG A 148 8.95 21.87 -6.81
C ARG A 148 7.79 21.03 -6.30
N ILE A 149 8.04 19.74 -5.99
CA ILE A 149 7.05 18.80 -5.48
C ILE A 149 7.63 18.11 -4.26
N ALA A 150 7.00 18.25 -3.09
CA ALA A 150 7.38 17.52 -1.88
C ALA A 150 6.85 16.09 -1.97
N VAL A 151 7.70 15.14 -2.38
CA VAL A 151 7.33 13.71 -2.50
C VAL A 151 7.60 12.99 -1.19
N SER A 152 6.63 12.20 -0.70
CA SER A 152 6.84 11.24 0.38
C SER A 152 6.39 9.85 -0.06
N LEU A 153 7.18 8.83 0.30
CA LEU A 153 6.96 7.44 -0.09
C LEU A 153 6.52 6.64 1.14
N LEU A 154 5.37 5.98 1.06
CA LEU A 154 4.84 5.12 2.11
C LEU A 154 5.02 3.66 1.69
N ARG A 155 5.96 2.94 2.29
CA ARG A 155 6.20 1.52 2.02
C ARG A 155 5.28 0.69 2.90
N ALA A 156 4.18 0.22 2.30
CA ALA A 156 3.18 -0.62 2.96
C ALA A 156 3.47 -2.11 2.76
N PRO A 157 3.25 -2.96 3.77
CA PRO A 157 3.40 -4.41 3.72
C PRO A 157 2.11 -5.11 3.26
N GLY A 158 1.80 -6.28 3.82
CA GLY A 158 0.48 -6.91 3.74
C GLY A 158 -0.59 -6.03 4.39
N ILE A 159 -1.53 -5.55 3.60
CA ILE A 159 -2.63 -4.72 4.11
C ILE A 159 -3.78 -5.64 4.50
N TYR A 160 -4.21 -5.60 5.76
CA TYR A 160 -5.32 -6.38 6.27
C TYR A 160 -6.46 -5.51 6.81
N ALA A 161 -7.65 -6.06 6.86
CA ALA A 161 -8.85 -5.55 7.51
C ALA A 161 -9.86 -6.70 7.63
N ALA A 162 -10.98 -6.53 8.33
CA ALA A 162 -12.00 -7.56 8.48
C ALA A 162 -12.48 -8.17 7.14
N ASP A 163 -12.57 -7.32 6.11
CA ASP A 163 -12.97 -7.64 4.74
C ASP A 163 -11.79 -8.00 3.80
N ARG A 164 -10.58 -8.17 4.34
CA ARG A 164 -9.34 -8.40 3.56
C ARG A 164 -8.44 -9.48 4.15
N LEU A 165 -8.99 -10.37 4.92
CA LEU A 165 -8.25 -11.51 5.47
C LEU A 165 -8.10 -12.62 4.42
N PRO A 166 -7.06 -13.47 4.51
CA PRO A 166 -6.83 -14.57 3.59
C PRO A 166 -7.79 -15.77 3.83
N VAL A 167 -9.10 -15.49 4.03
CA VAL A 167 -10.12 -16.50 4.38
C VAL A 167 -10.26 -17.55 3.28
N ASP A 168 -10.29 -17.12 2.01
CA ASP A 168 -10.43 -18.07 0.89
C ASP A 168 -9.22 -19.01 0.77
N ARG A 169 -8.01 -18.52 1.08
CA ARG A 169 -6.80 -19.34 1.17
C ARG A 169 -6.92 -20.42 2.25
N LEU A 170 -7.44 -20.03 3.44
CA LEU A 170 -7.61 -20.95 4.58
C LEU A 170 -8.70 -21.97 4.28
N ARG A 171 -9.84 -21.55 3.72
CA ARG A 171 -10.92 -22.46 3.31
C ARG A 171 -10.46 -23.47 2.25
N ALA A 172 -9.57 -23.07 1.36
CA ALA A 172 -8.97 -23.94 0.37
C ALA A 172 -7.90 -24.90 0.95
N GLY A 173 -7.61 -24.83 2.25
CA GLY A 173 -6.61 -25.69 2.92
C GLY A 173 -5.18 -25.50 2.39
N LEU A 174 -4.86 -24.35 1.77
CA LEU A 174 -3.53 -24.13 1.20
C LEU A 174 -2.47 -24.09 2.31
N PRO A 175 -1.38 -24.87 2.17
CA PRO A 175 -0.40 -25.05 3.21
C PRO A 175 0.43 -23.79 3.50
N ALA A 176 1.05 -23.75 4.69
CA ALA A 176 2.02 -22.75 5.12
C ALA A 176 3.39 -23.42 5.36
N LEU A 177 4.44 -22.63 5.54
CA LEU A 177 5.77 -23.13 5.88
C LEU A 177 5.78 -23.74 7.28
N GLU A 178 6.54 -24.81 7.46
CA GLU A 178 6.87 -25.35 8.78
C GLU A 178 7.72 -24.35 9.58
N ALA A 179 7.73 -24.48 10.91
CA ALA A 179 8.31 -23.48 11.81
C ALA A 179 9.79 -23.17 11.56
N GLY A 180 10.58 -24.18 11.12
CA GLY A 180 12.01 -24.02 10.81
C GLY A 180 12.27 -23.16 9.58
N ASP A 181 11.41 -23.29 8.57
CA ASP A 181 11.53 -22.61 7.27
C ASP A 181 10.73 -21.32 7.17
N ASP A 182 9.90 -21.01 8.19
CA ASP A 182 8.94 -19.94 8.14
C ASP A 182 9.57 -18.54 8.17
N VAL A 183 8.95 -17.61 7.48
CA VAL A 183 9.46 -16.27 7.22
C VAL A 183 8.77 -15.21 8.07
N TYR A 184 9.51 -14.21 8.51
CA TYR A 184 8.91 -13.01 9.12
C TYR A 184 8.11 -12.23 8.10
N THR A 185 6.88 -11.92 8.46
CA THR A 185 5.95 -11.11 7.67
C THR A 185 5.65 -9.79 8.40
N ASN A 186 5.20 -8.80 7.65
CA ASN A 186 4.82 -7.50 8.21
C ASN A 186 3.43 -7.16 7.72
N HIS A 187 2.69 -6.43 8.53
CA HIS A 187 1.31 -6.08 8.27
C HIS A 187 1.03 -4.61 8.58
N ILE A 188 -0.09 -4.13 8.08
CA ILE A 188 -0.71 -2.86 8.47
C ILE A 188 -2.23 -2.95 8.30
N HIS A 189 -2.99 -2.49 9.27
CA HIS A 189 -4.42 -2.37 9.09
C HIS A 189 -4.76 -1.29 8.05
N ALA A 190 -5.74 -1.56 7.19
CA ALA A 190 -6.12 -0.68 6.08
C ALA A 190 -6.50 0.74 6.55
N ASP A 191 -7.15 0.86 7.73
CA ASP A 191 -7.51 2.16 8.30
C ASP A 191 -6.28 2.92 8.81
N ASP A 192 -5.28 2.24 9.37
CA ASP A 192 -4.02 2.89 9.78
C ASP A 192 -3.18 3.31 8.57
N LEU A 193 -3.21 2.55 7.47
CA LEU A 193 -2.62 2.99 6.20
C LEU A 193 -3.33 4.24 5.67
N ALA A 194 -4.66 4.29 5.74
CA ALA A 194 -5.43 5.47 5.34
C ALA A 194 -5.06 6.70 6.19
N ARG A 195 -4.95 6.54 7.51
CA ARG A 195 -4.50 7.58 8.44
C ARG A 195 -3.06 8.00 8.17
N ALA A 196 -2.18 7.05 7.83
CA ALA A 196 -0.79 7.34 7.46
C ALA A 196 -0.70 8.20 6.19
N CYS A 197 -1.53 7.94 5.17
CA CYS A 197 -1.62 8.78 3.98
C CYS A 197 -2.01 10.23 4.33
N VAL A 198 -3.00 10.42 5.19
CA VAL A 198 -3.43 11.77 5.64
C VAL A 198 -2.37 12.43 6.52
N ALA A 199 -1.70 11.68 7.39
CA ALA A 199 -0.60 12.20 8.20
C ALA A 199 0.58 12.67 7.31
N ALA A 200 0.91 11.89 6.27
CA ALA A 200 1.98 12.24 5.33
C ALA A 200 1.64 13.48 4.50
N LEU A 201 0.37 13.72 4.15
CA LEU A 201 -0.05 14.98 3.51
C LEU A 201 0.29 16.21 4.36
N ARG A 202 0.29 16.08 5.68
CA ARG A 202 0.53 17.20 6.61
C ARG A 202 1.97 17.29 7.07
N ARG A 203 2.62 16.15 7.35
CA ARG A 203 3.91 16.05 8.06
C ARG A 203 4.99 15.36 7.27
N GLY A 204 4.67 14.76 6.09
CA GLY A 204 5.65 14.06 5.27
C GLY A 204 6.78 14.98 4.84
N ARG A 205 8.04 14.57 5.03
CA ARG A 205 9.21 15.33 4.59
C ARG A 205 9.47 15.08 3.10
N PRO A 206 10.01 16.08 2.36
CA PRO A 206 10.37 15.92 0.96
C PRO A 206 11.35 14.77 0.74
N ASN A 207 11.12 13.98 -0.30
CA ASN A 207 11.94 12.84 -0.72
C ASN A 207 12.22 11.79 0.37
N ARG A 208 11.33 11.69 1.36
CA ARG A 208 11.45 10.80 2.51
C ARG A 208 10.61 9.55 2.34
N ALA A 209 11.19 8.39 2.70
CA ALA A 209 10.46 7.13 2.81
C ALA A 209 10.04 6.87 4.26
N TYR A 210 8.87 6.23 4.42
CA TYR A 210 8.28 5.80 5.68
C TYR A 210 7.82 4.36 5.55
N ASN A 211 8.25 3.49 6.44
CA ASN A 211 7.68 2.17 6.59
C ASN A 211 6.36 2.28 7.32
N VAL A 212 5.28 1.91 6.66
CA VAL A 212 3.93 1.95 7.23
C VAL A 212 3.55 0.52 7.61
N VAL A 213 4.14 0.04 8.70
CA VAL A 213 3.92 -1.29 9.27
C VAL A 213 3.42 -1.17 10.71
N ASP A 214 2.66 -2.16 11.18
CA ASP A 214 2.27 -2.28 12.58
C ASP A 214 3.43 -2.78 13.47
N ASP A 215 3.15 -3.06 14.73
CA ASP A 215 4.15 -3.53 15.70
C ASP A 215 4.22 -5.06 15.78
N SER A 216 3.52 -5.79 14.89
CA SER A 216 3.56 -7.23 14.85
C SER A 216 4.93 -7.74 14.37
N ALA A 217 5.58 -8.54 15.19
CA ALA A 217 6.78 -9.29 14.82
C ALA A 217 6.42 -10.77 14.75
N MET A 218 5.74 -11.20 13.67
CA MET A 218 5.24 -12.56 13.54
C MET A 218 5.75 -13.24 12.28
N LYS A 219 5.70 -14.55 12.26
CA LYS A 219 5.94 -15.36 11.08
C LYS A 219 4.67 -15.51 10.25
N MET A 220 4.82 -15.87 8.98
CA MET A 220 3.69 -15.98 8.05
C MET A 220 2.71 -17.08 8.49
N GLY A 221 3.21 -18.19 8.98
CA GLY A 221 2.37 -19.24 9.48
C GLY A 221 1.60 -18.85 10.73
N ASP A 222 2.22 -18.13 11.66
CA ASP A 222 1.54 -17.61 12.85
C ASP A 222 0.41 -16.64 12.47
N TYR A 223 0.64 -15.84 11.42
CA TYR A 223 -0.42 -14.96 10.87
C TYR A 223 -1.61 -15.77 10.36
N PHE A 224 -1.36 -16.85 9.62
CA PHE A 224 -2.45 -17.69 9.11
C PHE A 224 -3.19 -18.41 10.23
N ASP A 225 -2.47 -18.93 11.25
CA ASP A 225 -3.09 -19.57 12.42
C ASP A 225 -3.98 -18.57 13.17
N LEU A 226 -3.48 -17.36 13.40
CA LEU A 226 -4.24 -16.31 14.08
C LEU A 226 -5.53 -15.94 13.34
N VAL A 227 -5.47 -15.86 12.00
CA VAL A 227 -6.67 -15.59 11.18
C VAL A 227 -7.60 -16.79 11.17
N ALA A 228 -7.08 -18.02 11.11
CA ALA A 228 -7.89 -19.24 11.15
C ALA A 228 -8.68 -19.32 12.46
N ASP A 229 -8.00 -19.16 13.60
CA ASP A 229 -8.61 -19.16 14.93
C ASP A 229 -9.69 -18.06 15.05
N ALA A 230 -9.39 -16.84 14.62
CA ALA A 230 -10.32 -15.71 14.64
C ALA A 230 -11.56 -15.91 13.76
N ARG A 231 -11.51 -16.81 12.79
CA ARG A 231 -12.60 -17.08 11.84
C ARG A 231 -13.24 -18.47 12.04
N GLY A 232 -12.83 -19.23 13.07
CA GLY A 232 -13.32 -20.59 13.31
C GLY A 232 -12.99 -21.56 12.16
N LEU A 233 -11.85 -21.36 11.49
CA LEU A 233 -11.38 -22.17 10.38
C LEU A 233 -10.26 -23.11 10.83
N PRO A 234 -10.06 -24.27 10.17
CA PRO A 234 -8.89 -25.10 10.41
C PRO A 234 -7.59 -24.33 10.13
N ARG A 235 -6.60 -24.51 10.99
CA ARG A 235 -5.26 -24.02 10.73
C ARG A 235 -4.65 -24.71 9.51
N PRO A 236 -3.86 -23.99 8.66
CA PRO A 236 -3.29 -24.58 7.45
C PRO A 236 -2.26 -25.66 7.79
N PRO A 237 -2.17 -26.75 7.00
CA PRO A 237 -1.11 -27.74 7.13
C PRO A 237 0.26 -27.07 6.92
N ARG A 238 1.30 -27.65 7.52
CA ARG A 238 2.68 -27.16 7.45
C ARG A 238 3.49 -28.04 6.52
N LEU A 239 4.24 -27.44 5.60
CA LEU A 239 5.12 -28.11 4.67
C LEU A 239 6.53 -27.53 4.71
N PRO A 240 7.57 -28.38 4.45
CA PRO A 240 8.92 -27.90 4.19
C PRO A 240 8.96 -26.94 3.00
N ARG A 241 9.96 -26.04 2.98
CA ARG A 241 10.10 -24.97 1.97
C ARG A 241 10.06 -25.46 0.53
N GLN A 242 10.73 -26.59 0.24
CA GLN A 242 10.78 -27.14 -1.13
C GLN A 242 9.41 -27.64 -1.59
N GLU A 243 8.70 -28.36 -0.74
CA GLU A 243 7.36 -28.88 -1.03
C GLU A 243 6.35 -27.74 -1.21
N LEU A 244 6.39 -26.76 -0.30
CA LEU A 244 5.50 -25.59 -0.39
C LEU A 244 5.75 -24.78 -1.67
N ALA A 245 7.02 -24.60 -2.07
CA ALA A 245 7.35 -23.88 -3.30
C ALA A 245 6.80 -24.57 -4.56
N ALA A 246 6.77 -25.90 -4.55
CA ALA A 246 6.18 -26.70 -5.65
C ALA A 246 4.65 -26.67 -5.63
N ALA A 247 4.03 -26.56 -4.46
CA ALA A 247 2.57 -26.57 -4.29
C ALA A 247 1.90 -25.22 -4.60
N LEU A 248 2.64 -24.09 -4.58
CA LEU A 248 2.11 -22.75 -4.76
C LEU A 248 2.41 -22.18 -6.15
N SER A 249 1.50 -21.34 -6.65
CA SER A 249 1.81 -20.54 -7.84
C SER A 249 2.98 -19.58 -7.57
N PRO A 250 3.74 -19.16 -8.62
CA PRO A 250 4.84 -18.20 -8.47
C PRO A 250 4.42 -16.90 -7.77
N LEU A 251 3.19 -16.45 -8.00
CA LEU A 251 2.65 -15.27 -7.33
C LEU A 251 2.46 -15.50 -5.83
N GLN A 252 1.84 -16.59 -5.43
CA GLN A 252 1.65 -16.96 -4.03
C GLN A 252 2.99 -17.13 -3.31
N TRP A 253 3.93 -17.85 -3.93
CA TRP A 253 5.28 -18.03 -3.42
C TRP A 253 6.02 -16.69 -3.21
N SER A 254 5.85 -15.74 -4.12
CA SER A 254 6.49 -14.42 -4.02
C SER A 254 6.12 -13.62 -2.76
N PHE A 255 5.03 -13.98 -2.09
CA PHE A 255 4.63 -13.39 -0.81
C PHE A 255 5.23 -14.11 0.40
N MET A 256 5.64 -15.38 0.23
CA MET A 256 6.09 -16.27 1.31
C MET A 256 7.60 -16.56 1.25
N GLY A 257 8.28 -16.13 0.19
CA GLY A 257 9.70 -16.42 -0.03
C GLY A 257 10.68 -15.45 0.63
N GLU A 258 10.21 -14.27 1.08
CA GLU A 258 11.06 -13.19 1.59
C GLU A 258 10.83 -12.99 3.10
N SER A 259 11.92 -12.92 3.89
CA SER A 259 11.87 -12.75 5.34
C SER A 259 12.51 -11.44 5.78
N ARG A 260 11.77 -10.60 6.53
CA ARG A 260 12.26 -9.32 7.06
C ARG A 260 11.41 -8.84 8.23
N ARG A 261 12.05 -8.18 9.20
CA ARG A 261 11.40 -7.49 10.32
C ARG A 261 11.58 -5.98 10.12
N ILE A 262 10.49 -5.25 9.94
CA ILE A 262 10.56 -3.85 9.50
C ILE A 262 10.16 -2.92 10.63
N GLY A 263 11.06 -1.98 10.97
CA GLY A 263 10.78 -0.95 11.97
C GLY A 263 9.93 0.19 11.40
N ASN A 264 9.06 0.77 12.26
CA ASN A 264 8.13 1.86 11.92
C ASN A 264 8.44 3.18 12.68
N ARG A 265 9.67 3.34 13.15
CA ARG A 265 10.03 4.51 13.98
C ARG A 265 9.68 5.83 13.32
N ARG A 266 9.97 6.01 12.02
CA ARG A 266 9.65 7.26 11.31
C ARG A 266 8.15 7.52 11.22
N LEU A 267 7.33 6.48 11.05
CA LEU A 267 5.87 6.60 11.08
C LEU A 267 5.41 7.22 12.40
N LYS A 268 5.92 6.72 13.52
CA LYS A 268 5.57 7.18 14.87
C LYS A 268 6.14 8.55 15.22
N THR A 269 7.42 8.80 14.91
CA THR A 269 8.12 10.01 15.36
C THR A 269 7.99 11.19 14.42
N GLU A 270 8.04 10.98 13.09
CA GLU A 270 8.00 12.06 12.11
C GLU A 270 6.57 12.33 11.61
N LEU A 271 5.77 11.29 11.31
CA LEU A 271 4.36 11.46 10.97
C LEU A 271 3.47 11.62 12.20
N LYS A 272 4.00 11.34 13.41
CA LYS A 272 3.29 11.43 14.70
C LYS A 272 1.97 10.66 14.64
N LEU A 273 2.02 9.44 14.10
CA LEU A 273 0.86 8.58 13.93
C LEU A 273 0.83 7.47 15.00
N PRO A 274 -0.02 7.57 16.01
CA PRO A 274 -0.34 6.44 16.86
C PRO A 274 -1.18 5.45 16.05
N LEU A 275 -0.78 4.17 16.06
CA LEU A 275 -1.55 3.11 15.41
C LEU A 275 -2.84 2.85 16.19
N ARG A 276 -3.96 2.74 15.48
CA ARG A 276 -5.23 2.29 16.05
C ARG A 276 -5.21 0.79 16.29
N TYR A 277 -4.56 0.08 15.37
CA TYR A 277 -4.37 -1.36 15.42
C TYR A 277 -2.86 -1.66 15.47
N PRO A 278 -2.26 -1.62 16.69
CA PRO A 278 -0.82 -1.80 16.83
C PRO A 278 -0.34 -3.21 16.48
N THR A 279 -1.24 -4.20 16.53
CA THR A 279 -0.94 -5.59 16.14
C THR A 279 -2.07 -6.18 15.32
N VAL A 280 -1.76 -7.26 14.57
CA VAL A 280 -2.77 -8.02 13.83
C VAL A 280 -3.86 -8.54 14.79
N ALA A 281 -3.47 -9.05 15.96
CA ALA A 281 -4.42 -9.53 16.97
C ALA A 281 -5.43 -8.45 17.37
N ALA A 282 -4.99 -7.24 17.65
CA ALA A 282 -5.86 -6.12 17.99
C ALA A 282 -6.84 -5.77 16.84
N GLY A 283 -6.38 -5.85 15.59
CA GLY A 283 -7.25 -5.61 14.44
C GLY A 283 -8.28 -6.71 14.19
N LEU A 284 -7.96 -7.96 14.54
CA LEU A 284 -8.91 -9.07 14.43
C LEU A 284 -9.97 -9.05 15.52
N GLN A 285 -9.63 -8.65 16.76
CA GLN A 285 -10.57 -8.49 17.85
C GLN A 285 -11.64 -7.43 17.55
N ASP A 286 -11.25 -6.23 17.09
CA ASP A 286 -12.20 -5.17 16.68
C ASP A 286 -13.13 -5.66 15.55
N ALA A 287 -12.63 -6.52 14.66
CA ALA A 287 -13.43 -7.10 13.59
C ALA A 287 -14.51 -8.08 14.11
N GLN A 288 -14.22 -8.83 15.16
CA GLN A 288 -15.19 -9.75 15.78
C GLN A 288 -16.28 -8.99 16.53
N GLU A 289 -15.90 -7.97 17.32
CA GLU A 289 -16.83 -7.13 18.08
C GLU A 289 -17.84 -6.37 17.20
N ARG A 290 -17.45 -6.01 15.96
CA ARG A 290 -18.33 -5.33 15.00
C ARG A 290 -19.29 -6.27 14.26
N THR A 291 -19.07 -7.57 14.34
CA THR A 291 -19.86 -8.58 13.62
C THR A 291 -20.80 -9.34 14.56
N ALA A 292 -20.57 -9.25 15.88
CA ALA A 292 -21.42 -9.75 16.95
C ALA A 292 -22.50 -8.70 17.30
#